data_6c6e922d4ced7367c4727eb4647f4427
#
_entry.id   6c6e922d4ced7367c4727eb4647f4427
#
_cell.length_a   1.000
_cell.length_b   1.000
_cell.length_c   1.000
_cell.angle_alpha   90.00
_cell.angle_beta   90.00
_cell.angle_gamma   90.00
#
_symmetry.space_group_name_H-M   'P 1'
#
loop_
_entity.id
_entity.type
_entity.pdbx_description
1 polymer ?
#
loop_
_entity_poly.entity_id
_entity_poly.type
_entity_poly.pdbx_seq_one_letter_code
_entity_poly.pdbx_strand_id
1 'polypeptide(L)'
;MRISEDRYDRDRQRLELALRFLTHEARTQTIRAWTGLTDDRIRKLYRSYLSRAACYVPRHRGKSPHQSAYFTRSLRIQQEAAVLASFFALAGLVPPEPSAGVRLPDIARGDSLCTAFETYTTLILSPSISFEYAVFLAECLARGDQLRLGRCCECGGIIVVERFPVREKRCHHCAVAAQRA
;
A
#
# COMPACT_ATOMS: atom_id res chain seq x y z
N MET A 1 4.17 31.93 -19.66
CA MET A 1 4.96 31.67 -18.46
C MET A 1 4.30 30.71 -17.50
N ARG A 2 3.02 30.86 -17.12
CA ARG A 2 2.32 29.96 -16.16
C ARG A 2 2.30 28.47 -16.55
N ILE A 3 2.17 28.13 -17.83
CA ILE A 3 2.12 26.72 -18.29
C ILE A 3 3.45 25.97 -18.07
N SER A 4 4.58 26.66 -18.07
CA SER A 4 5.89 26.05 -17.84
C SER A 4 6.16 25.73 -16.37
N GLU A 5 5.69 26.56 -15.44
CA GLU A 5 5.83 26.38 -13.99
C GLU A 5 5.02 25.17 -13.52
N ASP A 6 3.74 25.08 -13.90
CA ASP A 6 2.88 23.93 -13.56
C ASP A 6 3.40 22.59 -14.12
N ARG A 7 4.06 22.63 -15.28
CA ARG A 7 4.67 21.43 -15.87
C ARG A 7 5.93 21.00 -15.12
N TYR A 8 6.74 21.97 -14.71
CA TYR A 8 7.95 21.72 -13.94
C TYR A 8 7.61 21.14 -12.56
N ASP A 9 6.65 21.72 -11.85
CA ASP A 9 6.23 21.25 -10.54
C ASP A 9 5.65 19.86 -10.60
N ARG A 10 4.82 19.55 -11.58
CA ARG A 10 4.30 18.18 -11.78
C ARG A 10 5.42 17.19 -12.09
N ASP A 11 6.41 17.55 -12.88
CA ASP A 11 7.53 16.66 -13.19
C ASP A 11 8.40 16.42 -11.95
N ARG A 12 8.63 17.45 -11.13
CA ARG A 12 9.32 17.37 -9.84
C ARG A 12 8.59 16.43 -8.88
N GLN A 13 7.29 16.61 -8.67
CA GLN A 13 6.48 15.73 -7.80
C GLN A 13 6.52 14.26 -8.26
N ARG A 14 6.49 14.01 -9.56
CA ARG A 14 6.65 12.65 -10.11
C ARG A 14 8.01 12.04 -9.78
N LEU A 15 9.08 12.82 -9.85
CA LEU A 15 10.43 12.36 -9.55
C LEU A 15 10.61 12.11 -8.05
N GLU A 16 10.09 12.99 -7.20
CA GLU A 16 10.09 12.86 -5.74
C GLU A 16 9.33 11.59 -5.31
N LEU A 17 8.11 11.39 -5.82
CA LEU A 17 7.34 10.18 -5.54
C LEU A 17 8.05 8.92 -6.05
N ALA A 18 8.66 8.96 -7.23
CA ALA A 18 9.41 7.82 -7.76
C ALA A 18 10.62 7.46 -6.89
N LEU A 19 11.33 8.46 -6.35
CA LEU A 19 12.43 8.23 -5.40
C LEU A 19 11.91 7.61 -4.12
N ARG A 20 10.81 8.12 -3.56
CA ARG A 20 10.19 7.59 -2.35
C ARG A 20 9.72 6.14 -2.54
N PHE A 21 9.14 5.80 -3.70
CA PHE A 21 8.78 4.43 -4.06
C PHE A 21 10.02 3.53 -4.19
N LEU A 22 11.09 4.03 -4.78
CA LEU A 22 12.35 3.31 -4.91
C LEU A 22 12.99 3.00 -3.55
N THR A 23 12.92 3.92 -2.57
CA THR A 23 13.44 3.66 -1.21
C THR A 23 12.64 2.56 -0.48
N HIS A 24 11.37 2.38 -0.84
CA HIS A 24 10.53 1.28 -0.37
C HIS A 24 10.62 0.01 -1.24
N GLU A 25 11.64 -0.10 -2.08
CA GLU A 25 11.90 -1.27 -2.92
C GLU A 25 10.77 -1.56 -3.94
N ALA A 26 9.99 -0.55 -4.32
CA ALA A 26 8.92 -0.70 -5.28
C ALA A 26 9.45 -1.15 -6.66
N ARG A 27 8.64 -1.96 -7.34
CA ARG A 27 8.96 -2.44 -8.68
C ARG A 27 8.79 -1.35 -9.72
N THR A 28 9.56 -1.43 -10.79
CA THR A 28 9.51 -0.46 -11.90
C THR A 28 8.10 -0.31 -12.47
N GLN A 29 7.34 -1.41 -12.56
CA GLN A 29 5.97 -1.37 -13.07
C GLN A 29 5.03 -0.57 -12.14
N THR A 30 5.15 -0.76 -10.83
CA THR A 30 4.39 -0.02 -9.81
C THR A 30 4.73 1.47 -9.89
N ILE A 31 6.02 1.82 -9.91
CA ILE A 31 6.47 3.22 -10.03
C ILE A 31 5.93 3.86 -11.31
N ARG A 32 6.01 3.15 -12.42
CA ARG A 32 5.48 3.64 -13.70
C ARG A 32 3.97 3.89 -13.65
N ALA A 33 3.21 2.98 -13.04
CA ALA A 33 1.76 3.11 -12.93
C ALA A 33 1.36 4.35 -12.11
N TRP A 34 2.09 4.65 -11.02
CA TRP A 34 1.76 5.74 -10.11
C TRP A 34 2.33 7.10 -10.53
N THR A 35 3.49 7.13 -11.21
CA THR A 35 4.17 8.38 -11.56
C THR A 35 4.06 8.75 -13.03
N GLY A 36 3.75 7.78 -13.90
CA GLY A 36 3.80 7.96 -15.36
C GLY A 36 5.21 8.11 -15.93
N LEU A 37 6.26 7.88 -15.14
CA LEU A 37 7.63 7.95 -15.63
C LEU A 37 7.97 6.74 -16.49
N THR A 38 8.87 6.93 -17.46
CA THR A 38 9.40 5.84 -18.29
C THR A 38 10.39 4.98 -17.51
N ASP A 39 10.52 3.72 -17.89
CA ASP A 39 11.46 2.77 -17.26
C ASP A 39 12.90 3.30 -17.26
N ASP A 40 13.31 4.00 -18.33
CA ASP A 40 14.66 4.58 -18.42
C ASP A 40 14.89 5.73 -17.42
N ARG A 41 13.87 6.59 -17.21
CA ARG A 41 13.94 7.63 -16.19
C ARG A 41 14.02 7.02 -14.78
N ILE A 42 13.23 5.98 -14.49
CA ILE A 42 13.26 5.24 -13.23
C ILE A 42 14.64 4.58 -13.01
N ARG A 43 15.20 3.95 -14.05
CA ARG A 43 16.55 3.37 -13.98
C ARG A 43 17.66 4.41 -13.74
N LYS A 44 17.54 5.59 -14.35
CA LYS A 44 18.48 6.72 -14.13
C LYS A 44 18.37 7.21 -12.69
N LEU A 45 17.17 7.42 -12.16
CA LEU A 45 16.95 7.81 -10.77
C LEU A 45 17.59 6.81 -9.79
N TYR A 46 17.32 5.53 -9.96
CA TYR A 46 17.92 4.49 -9.12
C TYR A 46 19.45 4.55 -9.14
N ARG A 47 20.05 4.60 -10.34
CA ARG A 47 21.52 4.68 -10.48
C ARG A 47 22.11 5.92 -9.86
N SER A 48 21.45 7.05 -9.98
CA SER A 48 21.96 8.32 -9.46
C SER A 48 21.88 8.44 -7.94
N TYR A 49 20.84 7.89 -7.32
CA TYR A 49 20.53 8.15 -5.90
C TYR A 49 20.67 6.93 -5.00
N LEU A 50 20.40 5.72 -5.48
CA LEU A 50 20.23 4.53 -4.64
C LEU A 50 21.18 3.35 -4.95
N SER A 51 21.98 3.44 -6.02
CA SER A 51 22.89 2.34 -6.39
C SER A 51 24.27 2.41 -5.74
N ARG A 52 24.58 3.50 -5.03
CA ARG A 52 25.89 3.70 -4.38
C ARG A 52 25.90 3.04 -3.00
N ALA A 53 27.06 2.53 -2.60
CA ALA A 53 27.24 1.67 -1.42
C ALA A 53 26.68 2.21 -0.09
N ALA A 54 26.58 3.52 0.09
CA ALA A 54 26.04 4.12 1.32
C ALA A 54 24.49 4.04 1.44
N CYS A 55 23.80 3.85 0.33
CA CYS A 55 22.32 3.83 0.29
C CYS A 55 21.81 2.76 -0.68
N TYR A 56 22.45 1.59 -0.70
CA TYR A 56 22.03 0.51 -1.60
C TYR A 56 20.64 0.00 -1.21
N VAL A 57 19.69 0.13 -2.12
CA VAL A 57 18.33 -0.43 -2.01
C VAL A 57 18.21 -1.58 -3.02
N PRO A 58 17.86 -2.80 -2.59
CA PRO A 58 17.71 -3.92 -3.50
C PRO A 58 16.56 -3.69 -4.47
N ARG A 59 16.70 -4.22 -5.69
CA ARG A 59 15.63 -4.16 -6.70
C ARG A 59 14.99 -5.52 -6.86
N HIS A 60 13.71 -5.58 -6.55
CA HIS A 60 12.92 -6.79 -6.77
C HIS A 60 12.57 -6.98 -8.25
N ARG A 61 12.74 -8.21 -8.73
CA ARG A 61 12.33 -8.64 -10.08
C ARG A 61 11.10 -9.54 -9.99
N GLY A 62 10.39 -9.70 -11.08
CA GLY A 62 9.24 -10.59 -11.19
C GLY A 62 7.90 -9.84 -11.19
N LYS A 63 6.80 -10.60 -11.12
CA LYS A 63 5.43 -10.05 -11.14
C LYS A 63 5.07 -9.39 -9.80
N SER A 64 4.29 -8.32 -9.85
CA SER A 64 3.71 -7.70 -8.65
C SER A 64 2.72 -8.66 -7.97
N PRO A 65 2.47 -8.51 -6.66
CA PRO A 65 1.47 -9.30 -5.95
C PRO A 65 0.09 -9.20 -6.61
N HIS A 66 -0.65 -10.32 -6.63
CA HIS A 66 -1.98 -10.38 -7.23
C HIS A 66 -2.95 -11.31 -6.49
N GLN A 67 -2.53 -11.91 -5.37
CA GLN A 67 -3.33 -12.85 -4.59
C GLN A 67 -3.84 -12.19 -3.31
N SER A 68 -5.13 -11.86 -3.27
CA SER A 68 -5.79 -11.26 -2.09
C SER A 68 -5.81 -12.19 -0.87
N ALA A 69 -5.81 -13.52 -1.08
CA ALA A 69 -5.69 -14.52 -0.02
C ALA A 69 -4.43 -14.37 0.85
N TYR A 70 -3.40 -13.67 0.36
CA TYR A 70 -2.24 -13.32 1.18
C TYR A 70 -2.65 -12.62 2.48
N PHE A 71 -3.61 -11.70 2.44
CA PHE A 71 -4.01 -10.88 3.59
C PHE A 71 -4.89 -11.63 4.60
N THR A 72 -5.38 -12.82 4.25
CA THR A 72 -6.22 -13.65 5.12
C THR A 72 -5.54 -14.94 5.55
N ARG A 73 -4.31 -15.23 5.10
CA ARG A 73 -3.62 -16.53 5.28
C ARG A 73 -3.22 -16.84 6.72
N SER A 74 -2.94 -15.83 7.54
CA SER A 74 -2.55 -16.02 8.94
C SER A 74 -3.05 -14.88 9.81
N LEU A 75 -3.25 -15.15 11.12
CA LEU A 75 -3.71 -14.13 12.08
C LEU A 75 -2.78 -12.92 12.15
N ARG A 76 -1.47 -13.13 12.10
CA ARG A 76 -0.49 -12.04 12.08
C ARG A 76 -0.66 -11.13 10.86
N ILE A 77 -0.73 -11.70 9.65
CA ILE A 77 -0.92 -10.92 8.42
C ILE A 77 -2.28 -10.20 8.42
N GLN A 78 -3.33 -10.84 8.95
CA GLN A 78 -4.65 -10.19 9.10
C GLN A 78 -4.57 -8.97 10.03
N GLN A 79 -3.85 -9.08 11.14
CA GLN A 79 -3.64 -7.96 12.06
C GLN A 79 -2.86 -6.83 11.38
N GLU A 80 -1.73 -7.14 10.77
CA GLU A 80 -0.91 -6.16 10.07
C GLU A 80 -1.68 -5.49 8.92
N ALA A 81 -2.45 -6.27 8.14
CA ALA A 81 -3.30 -5.75 7.08
C ALA A 81 -4.41 -4.82 7.62
N ALA A 82 -4.99 -5.14 8.78
CA ALA A 82 -6.00 -4.30 9.42
C ALA A 82 -5.41 -2.96 9.89
N VAL A 83 -4.22 -2.97 10.49
CA VAL A 83 -3.50 -1.76 10.90
C VAL A 83 -3.19 -0.88 9.68
N LEU A 84 -2.60 -1.47 8.64
CA LEU A 84 -2.26 -0.74 7.42
C LEU A 84 -3.51 -0.19 6.72
N ALA A 85 -4.57 -0.97 6.63
CA ALA A 85 -5.86 -0.55 6.06
C ALA A 85 -6.51 0.59 6.86
N SER A 86 -6.33 0.63 8.18
CA SER A 86 -6.78 1.74 9.03
C SER A 86 -6.03 3.04 8.67
N PHE A 87 -4.72 2.98 8.45
CA PHE A 87 -3.96 4.15 7.97
C PHE A 87 -4.39 4.58 6.57
N PHE A 88 -4.69 3.64 5.68
CA PHE A 88 -5.23 3.99 4.35
C PHE A 88 -6.58 4.70 4.43
N ALA A 89 -7.45 4.27 5.33
CA ALA A 89 -8.74 4.93 5.56
C ALA A 89 -8.56 6.33 6.14
N LEU A 90 -7.67 6.50 7.13
CA LEU A 90 -7.35 7.80 7.73
C LEU A 90 -6.70 8.76 6.72
N ALA A 91 -5.87 8.24 5.81
CA ALA A 91 -5.22 9.02 4.75
C ALA A 91 -6.16 9.30 3.54
N GLY A 92 -7.40 8.86 3.58
CA GLY A 92 -8.36 9.03 2.49
C GLY A 92 -8.03 8.24 1.21
N LEU A 93 -7.17 7.23 1.30
CA LEU A 93 -6.82 6.35 0.18
C LEU A 93 -7.91 5.33 -0.12
N VAL A 94 -8.58 4.86 0.92
CA VAL A 94 -9.68 3.89 0.82
C VAL A 94 -10.97 4.61 1.22
N PRO A 95 -11.95 4.68 0.32
CA PRO A 95 -13.24 5.29 0.64
C PRO A 95 -13.99 4.45 1.67
N PRO A 96 -14.89 5.07 2.48
CA PRO A 96 -15.72 4.34 3.44
C PRO A 96 -16.58 3.26 2.78
N GLU A 97 -17.03 3.54 1.57
CA GLU A 97 -17.72 2.58 0.71
C GLU A 97 -16.94 2.42 -0.61
N PRO A 98 -16.73 1.17 -1.07
CA PRO A 98 -16.06 0.93 -2.32
C PRO A 98 -16.83 1.58 -3.47
N SER A 99 -16.16 2.44 -4.24
CA SER A 99 -16.76 3.03 -5.43
C SER A 99 -15.91 2.73 -6.65
N ALA A 100 -16.57 2.36 -7.74
CA ALA A 100 -15.91 2.06 -9.02
C ALA A 100 -15.13 3.24 -9.64
N GLY A 101 -15.27 4.45 -9.07
CA GLY A 101 -14.64 5.68 -9.55
C GLY A 101 -13.29 6.01 -8.92
N VAL A 102 -12.87 5.31 -7.88
CA VAL A 102 -11.60 5.62 -7.22
C VAL A 102 -10.43 5.05 -8.02
N ARG A 103 -9.73 5.92 -8.73
CA ARG A 103 -8.45 5.60 -9.37
C ARG A 103 -7.34 5.91 -8.39
N LEU A 104 -6.65 4.86 -7.88
CA LEU A 104 -5.54 5.04 -6.95
C LEU A 104 -4.27 5.64 -7.57
N PRO A 105 -3.82 5.25 -8.77
CA PRO A 105 -2.62 5.83 -9.33
C PRO A 105 -2.75 7.34 -9.56
N ASP A 106 -2.32 8.10 -8.54
CA ASP A 106 -2.26 9.57 -8.50
C ASP A 106 -1.10 9.98 -7.58
N ILE A 107 -0.45 11.10 -7.86
CA ILE A 107 0.77 11.55 -7.17
C ILE A 107 0.47 11.86 -5.69
N ALA A 108 -0.56 12.63 -5.41
CA ALA A 108 -0.92 13.01 -4.04
C ALA A 108 -1.30 11.77 -3.19
N ARG A 109 -2.04 10.84 -3.79
CA ARG A 109 -2.36 9.56 -3.15
C ARG A 109 -1.14 8.66 -2.99
N GLY A 110 -0.18 8.73 -3.90
CA GLY A 110 1.10 8.03 -3.79
C GLY A 110 1.89 8.48 -2.57
N ASP A 111 1.92 9.78 -2.29
CA ASP A 111 2.57 10.32 -1.09
C ASP A 111 1.83 9.89 0.18
N SER A 112 0.51 9.92 0.18
CA SER A 112 -0.31 9.42 1.30
C SER A 112 -0.08 7.92 1.54
N LEU A 113 0.06 7.13 0.47
CA LEU A 113 0.39 5.70 0.55
C LEU A 113 1.74 5.45 1.21
N CYS A 114 2.78 6.20 0.79
CA CYS A 114 4.10 6.11 1.40
C CYS A 114 4.04 6.48 2.90
N THR A 115 3.37 7.56 3.25
CA THR A 115 3.24 8.01 4.64
C THR A 115 2.53 6.96 5.50
N ALA A 116 1.44 6.36 5.00
CA ALA A 116 0.74 5.29 5.70
C ALA A 116 1.62 4.04 5.88
N PHE A 117 2.40 3.67 4.86
CA PHE A 117 3.31 2.54 4.93
C PHE A 117 4.49 2.79 5.88
N GLU A 118 5.07 3.98 5.87
CA GLU A 118 6.14 4.39 6.79
C GLU A 118 5.66 4.38 8.25
N THR A 119 4.44 4.88 8.49
CA THR A 119 3.81 4.82 9.82
C THR A 119 3.62 3.37 10.27
N TYR A 120 3.11 2.52 9.38
CA TYR A 120 2.97 1.09 9.65
C TYR A 120 4.30 0.43 10.00
N THR A 121 5.36 0.66 9.23
CA THR A 121 6.69 0.07 9.48
C THR A 121 7.35 0.58 10.76
N THR A 122 7.01 1.78 11.20
CA THR A 122 7.47 2.34 12.48
C THR A 122 6.76 1.71 13.67
N LEU A 123 5.46 1.39 13.53
CA LEU A 123 4.65 0.86 14.63
C LEU A 123 4.75 -0.67 14.77
N ILE A 124 4.96 -1.39 13.69
CA ILE A 124 5.02 -2.85 13.71
C ILE A 124 6.47 -3.32 13.76
N LEU A 125 6.81 -3.98 14.84
CA LEU A 125 8.12 -4.60 14.97
C LEU A 125 8.27 -5.77 13.98
N SER A 126 9.25 -5.70 13.08
CA SER A 126 9.47 -6.69 12.01
C SER A 126 8.25 -6.86 11.09
N PRO A 127 7.86 -5.83 10.31
CA PRO A 127 6.68 -5.86 9.45
C PRO A 127 6.79 -6.95 8.38
N SER A 128 5.70 -7.70 8.17
CA SER A 128 5.63 -8.81 7.21
C SER A 128 5.07 -8.40 5.86
N ILE A 129 4.37 -7.27 5.79
CA ILE A 129 3.79 -6.74 4.55
C ILE A 129 4.80 -5.81 3.88
N SER A 130 5.31 -6.20 2.72
CA SER A 130 6.19 -5.35 1.91
C SER A 130 5.41 -4.21 1.25
N PHE A 131 6.13 -3.18 0.76
CA PHE A 131 5.51 -2.04 0.07
C PHE A 131 4.66 -2.45 -1.13
N GLU A 132 5.10 -3.42 -1.93
CA GLU A 132 4.32 -3.95 -3.06
C GLU A 132 2.99 -4.59 -2.62
N TYR A 133 3.00 -5.31 -1.50
CA TYR A 133 1.75 -5.82 -0.91
C TYR A 133 0.90 -4.70 -0.32
N ALA A 134 1.49 -3.65 0.23
CA ALA A 134 0.76 -2.47 0.70
C ALA A 134 0.04 -1.75 -0.44
N VAL A 135 0.72 -1.54 -1.58
CA VAL A 135 0.12 -1.00 -2.81
C VAL A 135 -1.05 -1.88 -3.26
N PHE A 136 -0.85 -3.19 -3.35
CA PHE A 136 -1.87 -4.14 -3.77
C PHE A 136 -3.08 -4.15 -2.81
N LEU A 137 -2.85 -4.08 -1.49
CA LEU A 137 -3.93 -3.96 -0.49
C LEU A 137 -4.76 -2.69 -0.70
N ALA A 138 -4.08 -1.54 -0.86
CA ALA A 138 -4.76 -0.26 -1.10
C ALA A 138 -5.62 -0.31 -2.36
N GLU A 139 -5.11 -0.88 -3.46
CA GLU A 139 -5.85 -1.06 -4.70
C GLU A 139 -7.06 -1.98 -4.56
N CYS A 140 -6.90 -3.13 -3.87
CA CYS A 140 -8.02 -4.06 -3.61
C CYS A 140 -9.12 -3.41 -2.76
N LEU A 141 -8.74 -2.70 -1.69
CA LEU A 141 -9.69 -2.02 -0.82
C LEU A 141 -10.41 -0.86 -1.51
N ALA A 142 -9.70 -0.09 -2.34
CA ALA A 142 -10.30 1.01 -3.09
C ALA A 142 -11.31 0.53 -4.14
N ARG A 143 -11.02 -0.58 -4.81
CA ARG A 143 -11.96 -1.21 -5.77
C ARG A 143 -13.09 -1.96 -5.07
N GLY A 144 -12.81 -2.54 -3.91
CA GLY A 144 -13.78 -3.36 -3.16
C GLY A 144 -14.23 -4.64 -3.90
N ASP A 145 -13.48 -5.07 -4.91
CA ASP A 145 -13.81 -6.23 -5.75
C ASP A 145 -13.41 -7.56 -5.11
N GLN A 146 -12.31 -7.59 -4.39
CA GLN A 146 -11.76 -8.77 -3.72
C GLN A 146 -11.77 -8.64 -2.20
N LEU A 147 -11.33 -7.49 -1.69
CA LEU A 147 -11.23 -7.19 -0.26
C LEU A 147 -12.02 -5.92 0.08
N ARG A 148 -12.50 -5.85 1.30
CA ARG A 148 -13.15 -4.66 1.86
C ARG A 148 -12.79 -4.48 3.33
N LEU A 149 -13.00 -3.28 3.83
CA LEU A 149 -13.00 -3.05 5.28
C LEU A 149 -14.25 -3.69 5.88
N GLY A 150 -14.06 -4.38 6.98
CA GLY A 150 -15.11 -4.97 7.79
C GLY A 150 -14.93 -4.60 9.26
N ARG A 151 -15.83 -5.09 10.10
CA ARG A 151 -15.73 -4.96 11.55
C ARG A 151 -15.68 -6.33 12.20
N CYS A 152 -14.90 -6.45 13.25
CA CYS A 152 -14.89 -7.63 14.11
C CYS A 152 -16.27 -7.78 14.75
N CYS A 153 -16.85 -9.00 14.70
CA CYS A 153 -18.16 -9.28 15.31
C CYS A 153 -18.16 -9.18 16.85
N GLU A 154 -16.98 -9.27 17.48
CA GLU A 154 -16.85 -9.21 18.94
C GLU A 154 -16.54 -7.78 19.46
N CYS A 155 -15.48 -7.14 18.95
CA CYS A 155 -15.02 -5.86 19.48
C CYS A 155 -15.32 -4.66 18.57
N GLY A 156 -15.89 -4.86 17.38
CA GLY A 156 -16.15 -3.79 16.41
C GLY A 156 -14.91 -3.20 15.74
N GLY A 157 -13.70 -3.69 16.04
CA GLY A 157 -12.45 -3.20 15.45
C GLY A 157 -12.39 -3.43 13.94
N ILE A 158 -11.66 -2.57 13.23
CA ILE A 158 -11.49 -2.68 11.78
C ILE A 158 -10.70 -3.94 11.43
N ILE A 159 -11.17 -4.66 10.43
CA ILE A 159 -10.51 -5.84 9.85
C ILE A 159 -10.60 -5.79 8.32
N VAL A 160 -9.66 -6.49 7.66
CA VAL A 160 -9.75 -6.74 6.22
C VAL A 160 -10.45 -8.07 5.99
N VAL A 161 -11.50 -8.05 5.19
CA VAL A 161 -12.31 -9.23 4.87
C VAL A 161 -12.46 -9.38 3.36
N GLU A 162 -12.73 -10.59 2.91
CA GLU A 162 -13.13 -10.87 1.54
C GLU A 162 -14.45 -10.16 1.23
N ARG A 163 -14.69 -9.83 -0.03
CA ARG A 163 -15.91 -9.14 -0.47
C ARG A 163 -17.18 -9.84 -0.01
N PHE A 164 -17.19 -11.17 -0.09
CA PHE A 164 -18.31 -12.02 0.32
C PHE A 164 -17.87 -13.01 1.39
N PRO A 165 -17.76 -12.59 2.65
CA PRO A 165 -17.34 -13.49 3.72
C PRO A 165 -18.44 -14.51 3.99
N VAL A 166 -18.09 -15.78 4.00
CA VAL A 166 -19.02 -16.90 4.28
C VAL A 166 -19.51 -16.89 5.74
N ARG A 167 -18.71 -16.31 6.65
CA ARG A 167 -19.00 -16.20 8.08
C ARG A 167 -18.57 -14.85 8.60
N GLU A 168 -19.17 -14.43 9.71
CA GLU A 168 -18.68 -13.30 10.50
C GLU A 168 -17.21 -13.51 10.88
N LYS A 169 -16.43 -12.44 10.79
CA LYS A 169 -14.99 -12.51 11.04
C LYS A 169 -14.64 -11.86 12.38
N ARG A 170 -13.76 -12.52 13.11
CA ARG A 170 -13.12 -11.98 14.32
C ARG A 170 -11.78 -11.39 13.98
N CYS A 171 -11.39 -10.31 14.69
CA CYS A 171 -10.02 -9.82 14.62
C CYS A 171 -9.06 -10.80 15.29
N HIS A 172 -7.77 -10.62 15.04
CA HIS A 172 -6.72 -11.47 15.65
C HIS A 172 -6.84 -11.54 17.18
N HIS A 173 -7.04 -10.40 17.84
CA HIS A 173 -7.13 -10.34 19.30
C HIS A 173 -8.30 -11.18 19.84
N CYS A 174 -9.50 -11.00 19.30
CA CYS A 174 -10.69 -11.74 19.73
C CYS A 174 -10.60 -13.24 19.40
N ALA A 175 -9.98 -13.59 18.25
CA ALA A 175 -9.76 -14.99 17.89
C ALA A 175 -8.83 -15.71 18.88
N VAL A 176 -7.76 -15.06 19.33
CA VAL A 176 -6.84 -15.62 20.33
C VAL A 176 -7.49 -15.68 21.73
N ALA A 177 -8.25 -14.66 22.10
CA ALA A 177 -8.97 -14.66 23.38
C ALA A 177 -9.97 -15.82 23.47
N ALA A 178 -10.71 -16.09 22.40
CA ALA A 178 -11.68 -17.20 22.33
C ALA A 178 -11.03 -18.60 22.37
N GLN A 179 -9.73 -18.74 22.06
CA GLN A 179 -9.00 -20.01 22.16
C GLN A 179 -8.47 -20.28 23.58
N ARG A 180 -8.44 -19.25 24.43
CA ARG A 180 -7.92 -19.34 25.81
C ARG A 180 -9.02 -19.48 26.87
N ALA A 181 -10.27 -19.26 26.45
CA ALA A 181 -11.47 -19.45 27.30
C ALA A 181 -12.07 -20.86 27.12
#